data_31af8c691340538f9fa8118e8e858810
#
_entry.id   31af8c691340538f9fa8118e8e858810
#
_cell.length_a   1.000
_cell.length_b   1.000
_cell.length_c   1.000
_cell.angle_alpha   90.00
_cell.angle_beta   90.00
_cell.angle_gamma   90.00
#
_symmetry.space_group_name_H-M   'P 1'
#
loop_
_entity.id
_entity.type
_entity.pdbx_description
1 polymer ?
#
loop_
_entity_poly.entity_id
_entity_poly.type
_entity_poly.pdbx_seq_one_letter_code
_entity_poly.pdbx_strand_id
1 'polypeptide(L)' 'MELTTSEQIRTVLMKKKLTIGALADMLGQSRQNFSNKLSRDNFSIAELKAIAKVLEIEFESKFIFPDGSKI' A
#
# COMPACT_ATOMS: atom_id res chain seq x y z
N MET A 1 -5.79 -2.23 17.57
CA MET A 1 -5.32 -1.00 16.90
C MET A 1 -5.10 -1.28 15.42
N GLU A 2 -5.68 -0.45 14.58
CA GLU A 2 -5.54 -0.63 13.14
C GLU A 2 -4.35 0.15 12.61
N LEU A 3 -3.66 -0.43 11.65
CA LEU A 3 -2.56 0.24 10.99
C LEU A 3 -3.11 1.20 9.92
N THR A 4 -2.46 2.35 9.74
CA THR A 4 -2.75 3.20 8.59
C THR A 4 -2.30 2.49 7.32
N THR A 5 -2.76 2.97 6.17
CA THR A 5 -2.34 2.39 4.89
C THR A 5 -0.82 2.48 4.73
N SER A 6 -0.22 3.62 5.11
CA SER A 6 1.23 3.78 5.04
C SER A 6 1.95 2.79 5.94
N GLU A 7 1.44 2.56 7.14
CA GLU A 7 2.03 1.57 8.05
C GLU A 7 1.94 0.17 7.50
N GLN A 8 0.82 -0.17 6.85
CA GLN A 8 0.66 -1.47 6.20
C GLN A 8 1.68 -1.63 5.07
N ILE A 9 1.87 -0.61 4.25
CA ILE A 9 2.85 -0.64 3.17
C ILE A 9 4.25 -0.85 3.72
N ARG A 10 4.62 -0.11 4.77
CA ARG A 10 5.93 -0.25 5.41
C ARG A 10 6.13 -1.66 5.96
N THR A 11 5.08 -2.24 6.54
CA THR A 11 5.14 -3.61 7.07
C THR A 11 5.38 -4.61 5.94
N VAL A 12 4.68 -4.46 4.82
CA VAL A 12 4.88 -5.33 3.66
C VAL A 12 6.31 -5.23 3.14
N LEU A 13 6.83 -3.99 3.02
CA LEU A 13 8.21 -3.79 2.57
C LEU A 13 9.21 -4.46 3.49
N MET A 14 8.98 -4.36 4.80
CA MET A 14 9.84 -5.02 5.78
C MET A 14 9.84 -6.53 5.58
N LYS A 15 8.66 -7.13 5.42
CA LYS A 15 8.53 -8.56 5.19
C LYS A 15 9.18 -9.01 3.88
N LYS A 16 9.12 -8.18 2.85
CA LYS A 16 9.74 -8.45 1.55
C LYS A 16 11.21 -8.06 1.50
N LYS A 17 11.73 -7.44 2.56
CA LYS A 17 13.11 -6.94 2.62
C LYS A 17 13.42 -5.95 1.50
N LEU A 18 12.47 -5.06 1.24
CA LEU A 18 12.59 -4.03 0.21
C LEU A 18 12.61 -2.64 0.84
N THR A 19 13.28 -1.72 0.16
CA THR A 19 13.31 -0.32 0.56
C THR A 19 12.19 0.47 -0.11
N ILE A 20 11.88 1.64 0.44
CA ILE A 20 10.91 2.56 -0.18
C ILE A 20 11.39 2.94 -1.59
N GLY A 21 12.71 3.19 -1.74
CA GLY A 21 13.26 3.52 -3.05
C GLY A 21 13.08 2.41 -4.08
N ALA A 22 13.26 1.15 -3.64
CA ALA A 22 13.07 0.01 -4.54
C ALA A 22 11.61 -0.07 -5.01
N LEU A 23 10.65 0.11 -4.10
CA LEU A 23 9.24 0.08 -4.48
C LEU A 23 8.90 1.24 -5.41
N ALA A 24 9.42 2.44 -5.12
CA ALA A 24 9.19 3.59 -5.99
C ALA A 24 9.67 3.31 -7.41
N ASP A 25 10.87 2.72 -7.55
CA ASP A 25 11.41 2.35 -8.86
C ASP A 25 10.48 1.37 -9.59
N MET A 26 9.98 0.36 -8.88
CA MET A 26 9.08 -0.64 -9.46
C MET A 26 7.78 0.00 -9.96
N LEU A 27 7.37 1.09 -9.34
CA LEU A 27 6.15 1.82 -9.71
C LEU A 27 6.41 2.94 -10.73
N GLY A 28 7.67 3.16 -11.11
CA GLY A 28 8.02 4.24 -12.03
C GLY A 28 7.93 5.62 -11.42
N GLN A 29 8.09 5.72 -10.11
CA GLN A 29 8.03 6.99 -9.38
C GLN A 29 9.38 7.31 -8.74
N SER A 30 9.61 8.59 -8.43
CA SER A 30 10.78 8.95 -7.65
C SER A 30 10.56 8.55 -6.19
N ARG A 31 11.68 8.27 -5.51
CA ARG A 31 11.63 7.94 -4.07
C ARG A 31 11.00 9.08 -3.28
N GLN A 32 11.35 10.32 -3.62
CA GLN A 32 10.82 11.50 -2.94
C GLN A 32 9.31 11.60 -3.09
N ASN A 33 8.79 11.36 -4.30
CA ASN A 33 7.36 11.43 -4.57
C ASN A 33 6.61 10.37 -3.77
N PHE A 34 7.11 9.15 -3.77
CA PHE A 34 6.49 8.05 -3.04
C PHE A 34 6.57 8.29 -1.52
N SER A 35 7.71 8.78 -1.04
CA SER A 35 7.89 9.11 0.38
C SER A 35 6.89 10.18 0.83
N ASN A 36 6.63 11.18 -0.02
CA ASN A 36 5.63 12.20 0.28
C ASN A 36 4.23 11.61 0.41
N LYS A 37 3.89 10.66 -0.45
CA LYS A 37 2.60 9.96 -0.36
C LYS A 37 2.48 9.18 0.93
N LEU A 38 3.54 8.50 1.34
CA LEU A 38 3.55 7.78 2.61
C LEU A 38 3.35 8.72 3.79
N SER A 39 3.98 9.89 3.77
CA SER A 39 3.84 10.87 4.84
C SER A 39 2.41 11.40 4.95
N ARG A 40 1.74 11.55 3.83
CA ARG A 40 0.36 12.04 3.78
C ARG A 40 -0.67 10.94 3.96
N ASP A 41 -0.24 9.69 3.89
CA ASP A 41 -1.13 8.52 3.91
C ASP A 41 -2.23 8.67 2.85
N ASN A 42 -1.85 9.11 1.66
CA ASN A 42 -2.77 9.48 0.60
C ASN A 42 -2.64 8.54 -0.60
N PHE A 43 -3.33 7.40 -0.53
CA PHE A 43 -3.30 6.38 -1.58
C PHE A 43 -4.70 6.10 -2.09
N SER A 44 -4.86 6.08 -3.41
CA SER A 44 -6.09 5.63 -4.04
C SER A 44 -6.11 4.10 -4.09
N ILE A 45 -7.30 3.55 -4.30
CA ILE A 45 -7.44 2.09 -4.48
C ILE A 45 -6.60 1.62 -5.67
N ALA A 46 -6.60 2.39 -6.75
CA ALA A 46 -5.81 2.04 -7.94
C ALA A 46 -4.31 1.98 -7.62
N GLU A 47 -3.83 2.91 -6.81
CA GLU A 47 -2.43 2.92 -6.39
C GLU A 47 -2.09 1.71 -5.52
N LEU A 48 -2.99 1.35 -4.60
CA LEU A 48 -2.79 0.18 -3.74
C LEU A 48 -2.79 -1.11 -4.55
N LYS A 49 -3.65 -1.21 -5.55
CA LYS A 49 -3.65 -2.37 -6.45
C LYS A 49 -2.36 -2.45 -7.25
N ALA A 50 -1.82 -1.32 -7.70
CA ALA A 50 -0.55 -1.30 -8.42
C ALA A 50 0.60 -1.75 -7.52
N ILE A 51 0.61 -1.30 -6.27
CA ILE A 51 1.61 -1.73 -5.28
C ILE A 51 1.54 -3.24 -5.07
N ALA A 52 0.33 -3.76 -4.86
CA ALA A 52 0.14 -5.19 -4.66
C ALA A 52 0.65 -5.99 -5.86
N LYS A 53 0.38 -5.50 -7.08
CA LYS A 53 0.79 -6.19 -8.30
C LYS A 53 2.31 -6.29 -8.41
N VAL A 54 3.03 -5.19 -8.19
CA VAL A 54 4.50 -5.21 -8.32
C VAL A 54 5.15 -5.99 -7.19
N LEU A 55 4.51 -6.08 -6.03
CA LEU A 55 5.02 -6.87 -4.91
C LEU A 55 4.54 -8.32 -4.92
N GLU A 56 3.72 -8.69 -5.88
CA GLU A 56 3.18 -10.04 -6.02
C GLU A 56 2.39 -10.48 -4.79
N ILE A 57 1.58 -9.57 -4.26
CA ILE A 57 0.67 -9.85 -3.15
C ILE A 57 -0.74 -9.43 -3.55
N GLU A 58 -1.72 -9.87 -2.77
CA GLU A 58 -3.11 -9.51 -3.00
C GLU A 58 -3.50 -8.31 -2.16
N PHE A 59 -4.33 -7.45 -2.73
CA PHE A 59 -4.96 -6.36 -2.01
C PHE A 59 -6.46 -6.50 -2.13
N GLU A 60 -7.14 -6.47 -0.98
CA GLU A 60 -8.60 -6.52 -0.93
C GLU A 60 -9.14 -5.23 -0.35
N SER A 61 -10.20 -4.71 -0.99
CA SER A 61 -10.93 -3.56 -0.50
C SER A 61 -12.40 -3.94 -0.46
N LYS A 62 -13.03 -3.83 0.71
CA LYS A 62 -14.39 -4.28 0.91
C LYS A 62 -15.19 -3.30 1.74
N PHE A 63 -16.47 -3.16 1.41
CA PHE A 63 -17.41 -2.52 2.31
C PHE A 63 -17.97 -3.59 3.25
N ILE A 64 -18.03 -3.27 4.54
CA ILE A 64 -18.52 -4.18 5.57
C ILE A 64 -19.81 -3.58 6.15
N PHE A 65 -20.90 -4.35 6.08
CA PHE A 65 -22.17 -3.90 6.62
C PHE A 65 -22.28 -4.19 8.13
N PRO A 66 -23.18 -3.52 8.83
CA PRO A 66 -23.33 -3.72 10.28
C PRO A 66 -23.62 -5.17 10.69
N ASP A 67 -24.20 -5.97 9.80
CA ASP A 67 -24.49 -7.37 10.06
C ASP A 67 -23.30 -8.29 9.82
N GLY A 68 -22.15 -7.73 9.41
CA GLY A 68 -20.96 -8.49 9.15
C GLY A 68 -20.78 -8.95 7.70
N SER A 69 -21.79 -8.73 6.85
CA SER A 69 -21.64 -9.09 5.43
C SER A 69 -20.70 -8.12 4.72
N LYS A 70 -20.11 -8.56 3.63
CA LYS A 70 -19.12 -7.79 2.86
C LYS A 70 -19.44 -7.84 1.38
N ILE A 71 -19.10 -6.77 0.71
CA ILE A 71 -19.15 -6.73 -0.76
C ILE A 71 -17.86 -6.16 -1.32
#